data_c4b9fc6181f48bfd0572bc9419eb475e
#
_entry.id   c4b9fc6181f48bfd0572bc9419eb475e
#
_cell.length_a   1.000
_cell.length_b   1.000
_cell.length_c   1.000
_cell.angle_alpha   90.00
_cell.angle_beta   90.00
_cell.angle_gamma   90.00
#
_symmetry.space_group_name_H-M   'P 1'
#
loop_
_entity.id
_entity.type
_entity.pdbx_description
1 polymer ?
#
loop_
_entity_poly.entity_id
_entity_poly.type
_entity_poly.pdbx_seq_one_letter_code
_entity_poly.pdbx_strand_id
1 'polypeptide(L)'
;MTLTLNRQLLTSRQILVAFSGGLDSTVLLHQLVQWRTENPGVTLRAIHVHHGLSANADAWVTHCENVCQQWQVPLVVERVQLAQEGLGIEAQARQARYQAFARTLLPGEVLVTAQHLDDQCETFLLALKRGSGPAGLSAMAEVSEFAGTRLIRPLLARTRGELAQWALAHGLRWIEDESNQDDSYDRNFLRLRVVPLLQQRWPHFAEATARSAALCAEQESLLDELLADDLAHCQTSQGTLQIAPMLAMSDARRAAIIRRWLAGQNAPMPSRDALVRIWQEVA
;
A
#
# COMPACT_ATOMS: atom_id res chain seq x y z
N MET A 1 12.16 -10.27 20.48
CA MET A 1 10.83 -9.91 19.96
C MET A 1 10.65 -10.64 18.65
N THR A 2 9.80 -11.64 18.57
CA THR A 2 9.51 -12.35 17.33
C THR A 2 8.44 -11.56 16.60
N LEU A 3 8.78 -10.98 15.46
CA LEU A 3 7.75 -10.40 14.60
C LEU A 3 6.95 -11.56 14.02
N THR A 4 5.73 -11.73 14.49
CA THR A 4 4.84 -12.76 14.00
C THR A 4 4.48 -12.41 12.56
N LEU A 5 5.03 -13.17 11.61
CA LEU A 5 4.62 -13.04 10.21
C LEU A 5 3.13 -13.38 10.11
N ASN A 6 2.42 -12.60 9.32
CA ASN A 6 1.00 -12.72 9.10
C ASN A 6 0.63 -14.14 8.65
N ARG A 7 -0.52 -14.66 9.11
CA ARG A 7 -1.09 -15.95 8.66
C ARG A 7 -1.19 -16.06 7.13
N GLN A 8 -1.47 -14.97 6.45
CA GLN A 8 -1.57 -14.92 4.97
C GLN A 8 -0.22 -15.19 4.30
N LEU A 9 0.88 -14.76 4.91
CA LEU A 9 2.22 -15.02 4.42
C LEU A 9 2.61 -16.48 4.66
N LEU A 10 2.21 -17.06 5.80
CA LEU A 10 2.51 -18.45 6.16
C LEU A 10 1.94 -19.47 5.16
N THR A 11 0.92 -19.12 4.40
CA THR A 11 0.34 -19.97 3.35
C THR A 11 1.03 -19.80 1.99
N SER A 12 1.89 -18.79 1.83
CA SER A 12 2.57 -18.48 0.58
C SER A 12 3.92 -19.17 0.53
N ARG A 13 4.24 -19.82 -0.59
CA ARG A 13 5.52 -20.52 -0.79
C ARG A 13 6.49 -19.78 -1.68
N GLN A 14 6.00 -18.83 -2.49
CA GLN A 14 6.79 -18.07 -3.45
C GLN A 14 6.59 -16.58 -3.18
N ILE A 15 7.65 -15.87 -2.88
CA ILE A 15 7.60 -14.50 -2.38
C ILE A 15 8.55 -13.61 -3.17
N LEU A 16 8.00 -12.50 -3.68
CA LEU A 16 8.75 -11.36 -4.19
C LEU A 16 8.70 -10.22 -3.16
N VAL A 17 9.84 -9.80 -2.64
CA VAL A 17 9.93 -8.70 -1.65
C VAL A 17 10.33 -7.41 -2.34
N ALA A 18 9.57 -6.34 -2.14
CA ALA A 18 9.98 -5.00 -2.52
C ALA A 18 11.10 -4.51 -1.56
N PHE A 19 12.32 -4.43 -2.08
CA PHE A 19 13.51 -4.12 -1.30
C PHE A 19 14.13 -2.81 -1.76
N SER A 20 13.91 -1.74 -0.99
CA SER A 20 14.51 -0.42 -1.26
C SER A 20 15.91 -0.26 -0.69
N GLY A 21 16.33 -1.12 0.24
CA GLY A 21 17.56 -0.98 1.01
C GLY A 21 17.43 -0.09 2.26
N GLY A 22 16.28 0.58 2.45
CA GLY A 22 15.98 1.36 3.65
C GLY A 22 15.65 0.47 4.86
N LEU A 23 15.57 1.08 6.05
CA LEU A 23 15.33 0.40 7.33
C LEU A 23 14.22 -0.65 7.26
N ASP A 24 13.03 -0.22 6.86
CA ASP A 24 11.81 -1.03 6.97
C ASP A 24 11.87 -2.25 6.04
N SER A 25 12.31 -2.06 4.80
CA SER A 25 12.47 -3.14 3.82
C SER A 25 13.63 -4.09 4.18
N THR A 26 14.67 -3.59 4.84
CA THR A 26 15.80 -4.41 5.31
C THR A 26 15.36 -5.31 6.47
N VAL A 27 14.58 -4.77 7.42
CA VAL A 27 13.99 -5.55 8.51
C VAL A 27 13.06 -6.64 7.97
N LEU A 28 12.18 -6.28 7.03
CA LEU A 28 11.27 -7.23 6.40
C LEU A 28 12.03 -8.37 5.71
N LEU A 29 13.01 -8.03 4.88
CA LEU A 29 13.79 -9.03 4.14
C LEU A 29 14.55 -9.95 5.11
N HIS A 30 15.17 -9.41 6.16
CA HIS A 30 15.85 -10.19 7.18
C HIS A 30 14.92 -11.20 7.87
N GLN A 31 13.71 -10.79 8.25
CA GLN A 31 12.74 -11.68 8.88
C GLN A 31 12.27 -12.79 7.94
N LEU A 32 12.07 -12.46 6.66
CA LEU A 32 11.69 -13.46 5.66
C LEU A 32 12.83 -14.45 5.38
N VAL A 33 14.08 -14.02 5.44
CA VAL A 33 15.24 -14.90 5.36
C VAL A 33 15.30 -15.85 6.55
N GLN A 34 15.09 -15.36 7.78
CA GLN A 34 14.99 -16.21 8.97
C GLN A 34 13.85 -17.23 8.84
N TRP A 35 12.66 -16.76 8.44
CA TRP A 35 11.51 -17.63 8.25
C TRP A 35 11.74 -18.71 7.17
N ARG A 36 12.38 -18.34 6.04
CA ARG A 36 12.77 -19.30 4.99
C ARG A 36 13.66 -20.41 5.55
N THR A 37 14.59 -20.08 6.45
CA THR A 37 15.49 -21.07 7.08
C THR A 37 14.71 -22.11 7.89
N GLU A 38 13.64 -21.68 8.56
CA GLU A 38 12.77 -22.55 9.36
C GLU A 38 11.71 -23.29 8.50
N ASN A 39 11.48 -22.84 7.27
CA ASN A 39 10.46 -23.38 6.38
C ASN A 39 11.05 -23.75 5.00
N PRO A 40 11.68 -24.94 4.89
CA PRO A 40 12.20 -25.46 3.61
C PRO A 40 11.07 -25.55 2.58
N GLY A 41 11.29 -25.03 1.38
CA GLY A 41 10.28 -25.00 0.31
C GLY A 41 9.66 -23.61 0.12
N VAL A 42 10.00 -22.63 0.94
CA VAL A 42 9.75 -21.21 0.67
C VAL A 42 10.82 -20.66 -0.26
N THR A 43 10.41 -20.11 -1.37
CA THR A 43 11.30 -19.38 -2.29
C THR A 43 11.15 -17.87 -2.06
N LEU A 44 12.28 -17.18 -2.01
CA LEU A 44 12.35 -15.76 -1.73
C LEU A 44 13.20 -15.08 -2.82
N ARG A 45 12.61 -14.07 -3.46
CA ARG A 45 13.28 -13.16 -4.39
C ARG A 45 13.06 -11.72 -3.91
N ALA A 46 13.94 -10.82 -4.30
CA ALA A 46 13.79 -9.40 -4.02
C ALA A 46 13.76 -8.59 -5.33
N ILE A 47 13.07 -7.45 -5.29
CA ILE A 47 13.10 -6.45 -6.36
C ILE A 47 13.49 -5.10 -5.79
N HIS A 48 14.50 -4.48 -6.40
CA HIS A 48 14.87 -3.08 -6.17
C HIS A 48 14.49 -2.23 -7.38
N VAL A 49 13.77 -1.13 -7.15
CA VAL A 49 13.38 -0.21 -8.23
C VAL A 49 14.22 1.05 -8.15
N HIS A 50 15.02 1.27 -9.20
CA HIS A 50 15.89 2.43 -9.35
C HIS A 50 15.16 3.50 -10.16
N HIS A 51 14.84 4.62 -9.54
CA HIS A 51 14.05 5.70 -10.15
C HIS A 51 14.91 6.76 -10.87
N GLY A 52 16.24 6.75 -10.71
CA GLY A 52 17.15 7.74 -11.31
C GLY A 52 17.05 9.15 -10.72
N LEU A 53 16.37 9.32 -9.58
CA LEU A 53 16.11 10.65 -8.98
C LEU A 53 17.26 11.14 -8.10
N SER A 54 18.02 10.26 -7.49
CA SER A 54 19.13 10.58 -6.60
C SER A 54 20.48 10.32 -7.26
N ALA A 55 21.47 11.17 -7.01
CA ALA A 55 22.85 10.92 -7.39
C ALA A 55 23.43 9.65 -6.71
N ASN A 56 22.85 9.22 -5.59
CA ASN A 56 23.26 8.05 -4.83
C ASN A 56 22.56 6.75 -5.28
N ALA A 57 21.65 6.82 -6.26
CA ALA A 57 20.79 5.68 -6.64
C ALA A 57 21.59 4.43 -7.06
N ASP A 58 22.73 4.59 -7.75
CA ASP A 58 23.61 3.45 -8.12
C ASP A 58 24.34 2.87 -6.90
N ALA A 59 24.72 3.69 -5.93
CA ALA A 59 25.29 3.21 -4.66
C ALA A 59 24.25 2.40 -3.85
N TRP A 60 22.99 2.78 -3.94
CA TRP A 60 21.89 2.04 -3.30
C TRP A 60 21.66 0.69 -3.97
N VAL A 61 21.75 0.61 -5.29
CA VAL A 61 21.72 -0.69 -6.00
C VAL A 61 22.84 -1.59 -5.49
N THR A 62 24.08 -1.09 -5.43
CA THR A 62 25.24 -1.85 -4.92
C THR A 62 25.02 -2.34 -3.51
N HIS A 63 24.46 -1.50 -2.62
CA HIS A 63 24.10 -1.91 -1.26
C HIS A 63 23.08 -3.06 -1.27
N CYS A 64 22.00 -2.93 -2.04
CA CYS A 64 20.96 -3.96 -2.16
C CYS A 64 21.51 -5.28 -2.70
N GLU A 65 22.40 -5.22 -3.72
CA GLU A 65 23.08 -6.40 -4.28
C GLU A 65 23.91 -7.10 -3.21
N ASN A 66 24.72 -6.36 -2.45
CA ASN A 66 25.57 -6.91 -1.37
C ASN A 66 24.74 -7.58 -0.28
N VAL A 67 23.66 -6.94 0.18
CA VAL A 67 22.76 -7.52 1.20
C VAL A 67 22.09 -8.79 0.68
N CYS A 68 21.55 -8.76 -0.52
CA CYS A 68 20.90 -9.91 -1.14
C CYS A 68 21.88 -11.06 -1.40
N GLN A 69 23.11 -10.78 -1.81
CA GLN A 69 24.16 -11.78 -1.96
C GLN A 69 24.51 -12.43 -0.62
N GLN A 70 24.69 -11.63 0.44
CA GLN A 70 24.99 -12.12 1.78
C GLN A 70 23.89 -13.06 2.30
N TRP A 71 22.63 -12.73 2.02
CA TRP A 71 21.46 -13.50 2.48
C TRP A 71 20.99 -14.55 1.47
N GLN A 72 21.71 -14.75 0.40
CA GLN A 72 21.37 -15.71 -0.66
C GLN A 72 19.93 -15.51 -1.18
N VAL A 73 19.58 -14.26 -1.47
CA VAL A 73 18.29 -13.86 -2.05
C VAL A 73 18.54 -13.37 -3.46
N PRO A 74 17.98 -14.00 -4.51
CA PRO A 74 18.05 -13.46 -5.87
C PRO A 74 17.42 -12.06 -5.92
N LEU A 75 18.16 -11.09 -6.47
CA LEU A 75 17.72 -9.71 -6.65
C LEU A 75 17.47 -9.37 -8.11
N VAL A 76 16.33 -8.77 -8.39
CA VAL A 76 16.04 -8.12 -9.67
C VAL A 76 16.16 -6.61 -9.47
N VAL A 77 16.92 -5.93 -10.31
CA VAL A 77 17.03 -4.47 -10.31
C VAL A 77 16.28 -3.94 -11.54
N GLU A 78 15.19 -3.22 -11.30
CA GLU A 78 14.38 -2.57 -12.33
C GLU A 78 14.73 -1.07 -12.40
N ARG A 79 15.23 -0.62 -13.55
CA ARG A 79 15.48 0.80 -13.81
C ARG A 79 14.26 1.40 -14.50
N VAL A 80 13.62 2.36 -13.87
CA VAL A 80 12.41 3.01 -14.38
C VAL A 80 12.69 4.46 -14.78
N GLN A 81 12.05 4.90 -15.85
CA GLN A 81 12.04 6.29 -16.27
C GLN A 81 10.71 6.90 -15.83
N LEU A 82 10.75 8.10 -15.25
CA LEU A 82 9.56 8.83 -14.88
C LEU A 82 9.07 9.62 -16.09
N ALA A 83 7.79 9.51 -16.39
CA ALA A 83 7.16 10.35 -17.40
C ALA A 83 7.10 11.80 -16.89
N GLN A 84 7.40 12.77 -17.75
CA GLN A 84 7.46 14.18 -17.34
C GLN A 84 6.09 14.89 -17.27
N GLU A 85 4.97 14.18 -17.43
CA GLU A 85 3.65 14.79 -17.61
C GLU A 85 2.64 14.42 -16.52
N GLY A 86 1.95 15.44 -15.99
CA GLY A 86 0.61 15.41 -15.40
C GLY A 86 0.47 15.09 -13.92
N LEU A 87 1.34 14.29 -13.31
CA LEU A 87 1.31 13.92 -11.90
C LEU A 87 2.58 14.42 -11.18
N GLY A 88 2.48 14.74 -9.90
CA GLY A 88 3.67 15.05 -9.09
C GLY A 88 4.70 13.91 -9.09
N ILE A 89 5.98 14.24 -8.91
CA ILE A 89 7.10 13.29 -8.98
C ILE A 89 6.89 12.06 -8.07
N GLU A 90 6.36 12.26 -6.87
CA GLU A 90 6.09 11.16 -5.92
C GLU A 90 5.04 10.18 -6.46
N ALA A 91 3.95 10.68 -7.05
CA ALA A 91 2.91 9.86 -7.64
C ALA A 91 3.40 9.07 -8.85
N GLN A 92 4.22 9.70 -9.71
CA GLN A 92 4.83 9.06 -10.87
C GLN A 92 5.82 7.96 -10.43
N ALA A 93 6.69 8.25 -9.46
CA ALA A 93 7.63 7.27 -8.91
C ALA A 93 6.90 6.07 -8.29
N ARG A 94 5.81 6.33 -7.57
CA ARG A 94 4.95 5.27 -7.02
C ARG A 94 4.32 4.42 -8.13
N GLN A 95 3.76 5.04 -9.15
CA GLN A 95 3.15 4.34 -10.27
C GLN A 95 4.18 3.47 -11.01
N ALA A 96 5.33 4.03 -11.35
CA ALA A 96 6.41 3.31 -12.02
C ALA A 96 6.91 2.12 -11.19
N ARG A 97 7.01 2.29 -9.87
CA ARG A 97 7.39 1.22 -8.93
C ARG A 97 6.39 0.06 -8.95
N TYR A 98 5.09 0.34 -8.86
CA TYR A 98 4.08 -0.72 -8.87
C TYR A 98 3.99 -1.41 -10.24
N GLN A 99 4.20 -0.69 -11.34
CA GLN A 99 4.31 -1.30 -12.67
C GLN A 99 5.54 -2.21 -12.78
N ALA A 100 6.68 -1.82 -12.22
CA ALA A 100 7.88 -2.67 -12.16
C ALA A 100 7.60 -3.96 -11.36
N PHE A 101 6.93 -3.85 -10.21
CA PHE A 101 6.52 -5.01 -9.43
C PHE A 101 5.65 -5.97 -10.24
N ALA A 102 4.60 -5.43 -10.90
CA ALA A 102 3.68 -6.24 -11.70
C ALA A 102 4.38 -7.01 -12.84
N ARG A 103 5.37 -6.37 -13.51
CA ARG A 103 6.14 -7.01 -14.59
C ARG A 103 7.10 -8.09 -14.09
N THR A 104 7.60 -7.97 -12.87
CA THR A 104 8.63 -8.84 -12.30
C THR A 104 8.05 -10.07 -11.60
N LEU A 105 6.78 -10.01 -11.17
CA LEU A 105 6.08 -11.13 -10.54
C LEU A 105 6.05 -12.36 -11.46
N LEU A 106 6.41 -13.51 -10.90
CA LEU A 106 6.27 -14.81 -11.54
C LEU A 106 4.95 -15.48 -11.13
N PRO A 107 4.43 -16.42 -11.93
CA PRO A 107 3.24 -17.18 -11.56
C PRO A 107 3.38 -17.84 -10.19
N GLY A 108 2.39 -17.63 -9.31
CA GLY A 108 2.37 -18.18 -7.96
C GLY A 108 3.10 -17.34 -6.90
N GLU A 109 3.84 -16.30 -7.29
CA GLU A 109 4.44 -15.37 -6.34
C GLU A 109 3.41 -14.43 -5.74
N VAL A 110 3.60 -14.09 -4.46
CA VAL A 110 2.94 -12.97 -3.79
C VAL A 110 3.94 -11.81 -3.62
N LEU A 111 3.46 -10.58 -3.78
CA LEU A 111 4.27 -9.39 -3.50
C LEU A 111 4.20 -9.05 -2.02
N VAL A 112 5.35 -8.77 -1.41
CA VAL A 112 5.43 -8.37 0.00
C VAL A 112 6.14 -7.04 0.12
N THR A 113 5.55 -6.10 0.87
CA THR A 113 6.07 -4.74 1.03
C THR A 113 6.14 -4.36 2.51
N ALA A 114 7.02 -3.43 2.86
CA ALA A 114 7.40 -3.09 4.23
C ALA A 114 6.66 -1.89 4.82
N GLN A 115 5.45 -1.57 4.34
CA GLN A 115 4.64 -0.55 4.99
C GLN A 115 4.36 -0.93 6.44
N HIS A 116 4.42 0.06 7.31
CA HIS A 116 4.30 -0.11 8.75
C HIS A 116 3.22 0.82 9.36
N LEU A 117 3.06 0.81 10.68
CA LEU A 117 2.01 1.53 11.38
C LEU A 117 2.05 3.05 11.17
N ASP A 118 3.25 3.64 11.13
CA ASP A 118 3.39 5.08 10.90
C ASP A 118 2.98 5.45 9.47
N ASP A 119 3.29 4.61 8.46
CA ASP A 119 2.79 4.78 7.10
C ASP A 119 1.25 4.71 7.02
N GLN A 120 0.64 3.87 7.84
CA GLN A 120 -0.81 3.76 7.95
C GLN A 120 -1.41 5.07 8.48
N CYS A 121 -0.80 5.62 9.53
CA CYS A 121 -1.18 6.90 10.10
C CYS A 121 -1.04 8.04 9.08
N GLU A 122 0.07 8.13 8.38
CA GLU A 122 0.30 9.11 7.31
C GLU A 122 -0.75 8.99 6.19
N THR A 123 -1.04 7.76 5.76
CA THR A 123 -2.02 7.50 4.70
C THR A 123 -3.43 7.91 5.12
N PHE A 124 -3.81 7.65 6.36
CA PHE A 124 -5.09 8.09 6.93
C PHE A 124 -5.18 9.61 6.97
N LEU A 125 -4.17 10.30 7.47
CA LEU A 125 -4.13 11.76 7.56
C LEU A 125 -4.17 12.42 6.17
N LEU A 126 -3.48 11.85 5.17
CA LEU A 126 -3.55 12.32 3.79
C LEU A 126 -4.96 12.14 3.19
N ALA A 127 -5.64 11.03 3.51
CA ALA A 127 -7.01 10.82 3.09
C ALA A 127 -7.96 11.82 3.77
N LEU A 128 -7.79 12.06 5.07
CA LEU A 128 -8.55 13.04 5.83
C LEU A 128 -8.37 14.46 5.27
N LYS A 129 -7.12 14.88 4.99
CA LYS A 129 -6.80 16.15 4.34
C LYS A 129 -7.59 16.35 3.04
N ARG A 130 -7.79 15.28 2.26
CA ARG A 130 -8.53 15.33 0.98
C ARG A 130 -10.05 15.27 1.15
N GLY A 131 -10.57 15.18 2.37
CA GLY A 131 -12.00 15.02 2.63
C GLY A 131 -12.53 13.65 2.19
N SER A 132 -11.70 12.60 2.26
CA SER A 132 -12.11 11.24 1.89
C SER A 132 -13.20 10.71 2.83
N GLY A 133 -14.15 9.96 2.27
CA GLY A 133 -15.10 9.16 3.03
C GLY A 133 -14.48 7.86 3.57
N PRO A 134 -15.30 6.96 4.19
CA PRO A 134 -14.83 5.74 4.84
C PRO A 134 -13.92 4.89 3.97
N ALA A 135 -14.24 4.70 2.68
CA ALA A 135 -13.40 3.93 1.76
C ALA A 135 -11.96 4.46 1.65
N GLY A 136 -11.78 5.79 1.60
CA GLY A 136 -10.44 6.40 1.59
C GLY A 136 -9.78 6.39 2.96
N LEU A 137 -10.55 6.56 4.04
CA LEU A 137 -10.07 6.50 5.43
C LEU A 137 -9.71 5.09 5.88
N SER A 138 -10.12 4.04 5.16
CA SER A 138 -9.69 2.65 5.39
C SER A 138 -8.16 2.47 5.25
N ALA A 139 -7.48 3.44 4.68
CA ALA A 139 -6.04 3.49 4.45
C ALA A 139 -5.52 2.24 3.69
N MET A 140 -4.54 1.51 4.22
CA MET A 140 -3.97 0.34 3.55
C MET A 140 -4.49 -0.95 4.19
N ALA A 141 -4.96 -1.89 3.37
CA ALA A 141 -5.26 -3.24 3.83
C ALA A 141 -3.97 -4.05 4.05
N GLU A 142 -3.99 -4.95 5.02
CA GLU A 142 -2.88 -5.89 5.28
C GLU A 142 -2.64 -6.81 4.07
N VAL A 143 -3.72 -7.22 3.42
CA VAL A 143 -3.70 -8.00 2.17
C VAL A 143 -4.62 -7.32 1.16
N SER A 144 -4.15 -7.15 -0.05
CA SER A 144 -4.93 -6.64 -1.17
C SER A 144 -4.62 -7.41 -2.46
N GLU A 145 -5.53 -7.41 -3.41
CA GLU A 145 -5.27 -7.92 -4.74
C GLU A 145 -4.28 -7.02 -5.49
N PHE A 146 -3.38 -7.62 -6.24
CA PHE A 146 -2.41 -6.91 -7.06
C PHE A 146 -1.93 -7.79 -8.23
N ALA A 147 -2.08 -7.30 -9.45
CA ALA A 147 -1.58 -7.94 -10.67
C ALA A 147 -1.94 -9.45 -10.78
N GLY A 148 -3.17 -9.82 -10.40
CA GLY A 148 -3.63 -11.21 -10.42
C GLY A 148 -3.13 -12.09 -9.26
N THR A 149 -2.43 -11.50 -8.32
CA THR A 149 -1.96 -12.14 -7.09
C THR A 149 -2.26 -11.26 -5.86
N ARG A 150 -1.63 -11.56 -4.73
CA ARG A 150 -1.79 -10.80 -3.49
C ARG A 150 -0.59 -9.90 -3.22
N LEU A 151 -0.86 -8.70 -2.71
CA LEU A 151 0.09 -7.82 -2.06
C LEU A 151 -0.12 -7.92 -0.56
N ILE A 152 0.92 -8.27 0.18
CA ILE A 152 0.88 -8.49 1.63
C ILE A 152 1.78 -7.47 2.34
N ARG A 153 1.31 -6.88 3.45
CA ARG A 153 2.02 -5.89 4.27
C ARG A 153 2.19 -6.41 5.71
N PRO A 154 3.17 -7.27 5.97
CA PRO A 154 3.27 -7.97 7.26
C PRO A 154 3.60 -7.05 8.43
N LEU A 155 4.18 -5.88 8.16
CA LEU A 155 4.64 -4.93 9.19
C LEU A 155 3.60 -3.86 9.53
N LEU A 156 2.39 -3.92 8.97
CA LEU A 156 1.40 -2.84 9.05
C LEU A 156 0.96 -2.50 10.49
N ALA A 157 1.08 -3.46 11.41
CA ALA A 157 0.79 -3.28 12.83
C ALA A 157 2.03 -2.94 13.68
N ARG A 158 3.21 -2.73 13.07
CA ARG A 158 4.46 -2.44 13.75
C ARG A 158 4.85 -0.98 13.59
N THR A 159 5.35 -0.38 14.67
CA THR A 159 5.88 0.98 14.63
C THR A 159 7.27 1.00 13.98
N ARG A 160 7.64 2.11 13.37
CA ARG A 160 9.00 2.31 12.86
C ARG A 160 10.06 2.19 13.96
N GLY A 161 9.71 2.58 15.20
CA GLY A 161 10.58 2.41 16.38
C GLY A 161 10.88 0.95 16.67
N GLU A 162 9.88 0.05 16.61
CA GLU A 162 10.07 -1.39 16.76
C GLU A 162 10.98 -1.97 15.66
N LEU A 163 10.81 -1.49 14.42
CA LEU A 163 11.67 -1.93 13.31
C LEU A 163 13.12 -1.48 13.51
N ALA A 164 13.34 -0.24 13.96
CA ALA A 164 14.68 0.25 14.28
C ALA A 164 15.35 -0.54 15.39
N GLN A 165 14.61 -0.87 16.47
CA GLN A 165 15.11 -1.73 17.55
C GLN A 165 15.48 -3.12 17.04
N TRP A 166 14.66 -3.73 16.17
CA TRP A 166 14.99 -5.00 15.54
C TRP A 166 16.28 -4.92 14.73
N ALA A 167 16.40 -3.90 13.89
CA ALA A 167 17.57 -3.71 13.04
C ALA A 167 18.86 -3.57 13.87
N LEU A 168 18.83 -2.76 14.94
CA LEU A 168 19.97 -2.60 15.85
C LEU A 168 20.32 -3.90 16.58
N ALA A 169 19.33 -4.62 17.09
CA ALA A 169 19.54 -5.89 17.80
C ALA A 169 20.18 -6.99 16.93
N HIS A 170 19.97 -6.91 15.59
CA HIS A 170 20.52 -7.87 14.63
C HIS A 170 21.72 -7.33 13.84
N GLY A 171 22.23 -6.14 14.19
CA GLY A 171 23.37 -5.53 13.51
C GLY A 171 23.13 -5.22 12.02
N LEU A 172 21.88 -4.98 11.63
CA LEU A 172 21.52 -4.69 10.24
C LEU A 172 22.04 -3.31 9.82
N ARG A 173 22.42 -3.22 8.55
CA ARG A 173 22.79 -1.94 7.90
C ARG A 173 21.74 -1.62 6.85
N TRP A 174 21.38 -0.35 6.75
CA TRP A 174 20.40 0.14 5.78
C TRP A 174 20.84 1.49 5.21
N ILE A 175 20.18 1.90 4.14
CA ILE A 175 20.36 3.20 3.49
C ILE A 175 19.39 4.20 4.11
N GLU A 176 19.86 5.41 4.32
CA GLU A 176 19.00 6.56 4.59
C GLU A 176 18.89 7.40 3.32
N ASP A 177 17.68 7.43 2.75
CA ASP A 177 17.37 8.23 1.57
C ASP A 177 17.21 9.70 2.02
N GLU A 178 18.05 10.56 1.47
CA GLU A 178 18.08 11.99 1.76
C GLU A 178 16.76 12.70 1.45
N SER A 179 16.03 12.21 0.44
CA SER A 179 14.71 12.75 0.05
C SER A 179 13.65 12.62 1.15
N ASN A 180 13.84 11.72 2.12
CA ASN A 180 12.96 11.57 3.28
C ASN A 180 13.02 12.78 4.23
N GLN A 181 14.02 13.64 4.11
CA GLN A 181 14.18 14.86 4.92
C GLN A 181 13.52 16.09 4.26
N ASP A 182 13.08 15.99 3.02
CA ASP A 182 12.43 17.08 2.30
C ASP A 182 10.94 17.17 2.70
N ASP A 183 10.63 18.11 3.61
CA ASP A 183 9.27 18.34 4.12
C ASP A 183 8.37 19.14 3.17
N SER A 184 8.84 19.49 1.98
CA SER A 184 7.99 20.03 0.90
C SER A 184 6.96 19.02 0.39
N TYR A 185 7.23 17.72 0.57
CA TYR A 185 6.27 16.66 0.26
C TYR A 185 5.32 16.42 1.43
N ASP A 186 4.02 16.38 1.15
CA ASP A 186 2.96 16.21 2.16
C ASP A 186 3.22 15.03 3.12
N ARG A 187 3.67 13.89 2.60
CA ARG A 187 3.94 12.71 3.42
C ARG A 187 5.12 12.93 4.36
N ASN A 188 6.20 13.52 3.87
CA ASN A 188 7.36 13.85 4.69
C ASN A 188 7.02 14.93 5.73
N PHE A 189 6.21 15.94 5.33
CA PHE A 189 5.71 16.95 6.27
C PHE A 189 4.95 16.31 7.44
N LEU A 190 4.03 15.40 7.14
CA LEU A 190 3.33 14.65 8.19
C LEU A 190 4.29 13.87 9.07
N ARG A 191 5.22 13.13 8.48
CA ARG A 191 6.21 12.29 9.18
C ARG A 191 7.15 13.10 10.06
N LEU A 192 7.65 14.23 9.59
CA LEU A 192 8.68 15.00 10.25
C LEU A 192 8.11 16.06 11.21
N ARG A 193 6.93 16.62 10.93
CA ARG A 193 6.39 17.77 11.66
C ARG A 193 5.12 17.47 12.44
N VAL A 194 4.18 16.73 11.87
CA VAL A 194 2.82 16.59 12.44
C VAL A 194 2.72 15.37 13.35
N VAL A 195 3.04 14.19 12.84
CA VAL A 195 2.90 12.93 13.59
C VAL A 195 3.70 12.93 14.88
N PRO A 196 4.97 13.42 14.92
CA PRO A 196 5.73 13.49 16.16
C PRO A 196 5.07 14.38 17.23
N LEU A 197 4.45 15.51 16.85
CA LEU A 197 3.72 16.37 17.79
C LEU A 197 2.49 15.67 18.37
N LEU A 198 1.77 14.94 17.52
CA LEU A 198 0.59 14.17 17.94
C LEU A 198 0.98 13.04 18.90
N GLN A 199 2.06 12.31 18.57
CA GLN A 199 2.57 11.21 19.41
C GLN A 199 3.16 11.71 20.73
N GLN A 200 3.80 12.89 20.74
CA GLN A 200 4.26 13.51 21.98
C GLN A 200 3.12 13.79 22.96
N ARG A 201 1.99 14.24 22.44
CA ARG A 201 0.78 14.53 23.25
C ARG A 201 -0.03 13.29 23.54
N TRP A 202 -0.14 12.39 22.56
CA TRP A 202 -0.90 11.13 22.62
C TRP A 202 -0.03 9.97 22.11
N PRO A 203 0.70 9.29 23.00
CA PRO A 203 1.69 8.27 22.62
C PRO A 203 1.15 7.15 21.72
N HIS A 204 -0.15 6.83 21.83
CA HIS A 204 -0.80 5.78 21.02
C HIS A 204 -1.63 6.34 19.85
N PHE A 205 -1.25 7.51 19.34
CA PHE A 205 -2.00 8.15 18.26
C PHE A 205 -2.01 7.31 16.96
N ALA A 206 -0.87 6.73 16.59
CA ALA A 206 -0.77 5.92 15.39
C ALA A 206 -1.64 4.66 15.48
N GLU A 207 -1.64 3.98 16.63
CA GLU A 207 -2.49 2.80 16.88
C GLU A 207 -3.98 3.17 16.87
N ALA A 208 -4.34 4.31 17.45
CA ALA A 208 -5.72 4.80 17.44
C ALA A 208 -6.18 5.12 16.01
N THR A 209 -5.33 5.74 15.23
CA THR A 209 -5.58 6.04 13.81
C THR A 209 -5.76 4.76 13.00
N ALA A 210 -4.90 3.76 13.20
CA ALA A 210 -5.01 2.46 12.51
C ALA A 210 -6.29 1.72 12.89
N ARG A 211 -6.74 1.79 14.17
CA ARG A 211 -8.05 1.24 14.57
C ARG A 211 -9.21 1.94 13.88
N SER A 212 -9.18 3.27 13.77
CA SER A 212 -10.20 4.02 13.03
C SER A 212 -10.24 3.64 11.56
N ALA A 213 -9.08 3.45 10.93
CA ALA A 213 -8.97 2.98 9.56
C ALA A 213 -9.57 1.57 9.39
N ALA A 214 -9.26 0.65 10.32
CA ALA A 214 -9.81 -0.70 10.32
C ALA A 214 -11.35 -0.71 10.44
N LEU A 215 -11.91 0.12 11.32
CA LEU A 215 -13.36 0.25 11.45
C LEU A 215 -14.01 0.80 10.18
N CYS A 216 -13.36 1.76 9.50
CA CYS A 216 -13.83 2.23 8.20
C CYS A 216 -13.81 1.09 7.16
N ALA A 217 -12.76 0.27 7.15
CA ALA A 217 -12.65 -0.88 6.24
C ALA A 217 -13.73 -1.94 6.50
N GLU A 218 -14.02 -2.24 7.78
CA GLU A 218 -15.10 -3.16 8.17
C GLU A 218 -16.47 -2.66 7.70
N GLN A 219 -16.75 -1.36 7.85
CA GLN A 219 -18.00 -0.76 7.37
C GLN A 219 -18.11 -0.79 5.85
N GLU A 220 -17.03 -0.53 5.11
CA GLU A 220 -17.03 -0.64 3.65
C GLU A 220 -17.25 -2.09 3.19
N SER A 221 -16.61 -3.07 3.85
CA SER A 221 -16.85 -4.49 3.57
C SER A 221 -18.31 -4.90 3.81
N LEU A 222 -18.90 -4.45 4.91
CA LEU A 222 -20.31 -4.70 5.20
C LEU A 222 -21.22 -4.07 4.13
N LEU A 223 -20.93 -2.84 3.68
CA LEU A 223 -21.67 -2.20 2.61
C LEU A 223 -21.51 -2.94 1.27
N ASP A 224 -20.34 -3.52 0.99
CA ASP A 224 -20.11 -4.35 -0.20
C ASP A 224 -21.04 -5.59 -0.16
N GLU A 225 -21.13 -6.27 0.97
CA GLU A 225 -22.03 -7.41 1.15
C GLU A 225 -23.51 -7.01 0.98
N LEU A 226 -23.93 -5.93 1.66
CA LEU A 226 -25.32 -5.47 1.64
C LEU A 226 -25.78 -4.93 0.28
N LEU A 227 -24.88 -4.40 -0.52
CA LEU A 227 -25.19 -3.81 -1.83
C LEU A 227 -24.84 -4.74 -3.00
N ALA A 228 -24.34 -5.94 -2.75
CA ALA A 228 -23.95 -6.87 -3.82
C ALA A 228 -25.11 -7.21 -4.77
N ASP A 229 -26.27 -7.54 -4.22
CA ASP A 229 -27.48 -7.87 -5.00
C ASP A 229 -28.00 -6.64 -5.75
N ASP A 230 -28.00 -5.47 -5.12
CA ASP A 230 -28.40 -4.23 -5.77
C ASP A 230 -27.51 -3.89 -6.96
N LEU A 231 -26.20 -4.00 -6.76
CA LEU A 231 -25.22 -3.75 -7.82
C LEU A 231 -25.42 -4.72 -8.98
N ALA A 232 -25.59 -6.01 -8.68
CA ALA A 232 -25.85 -7.04 -9.69
C ALA A 232 -27.15 -6.75 -10.47
N HIS A 233 -28.23 -6.31 -9.76
CA HIS A 233 -29.50 -5.95 -10.38
C HIS A 233 -29.41 -4.70 -11.27
N CYS A 234 -28.50 -3.76 -10.92
CA CYS A 234 -28.28 -2.53 -11.69
C CYS A 234 -27.28 -2.70 -12.84
N GLN A 235 -26.59 -3.84 -12.96
CA GLN A 235 -25.65 -4.09 -14.05
C GLN A 235 -26.26 -4.93 -15.18
N THR A 236 -25.89 -4.59 -16.42
CA THR A 236 -26.17 -5.45 -17.57
C THR A 236 -25.12 -6.57 -17.68
N SER A 237 -25.40 -7.56 -18.53
CA SER A 237 -24.43 -8.61 -18.88
C SER A 237 -23.13 -8.06 -19.53
N GLN A 238 -23.18 -6.85 -20.04
CA GLN A 238 -22.02 -6.14 -20.63
C GLN A 238 -21.27 -5.26 -19.61
N GLY A 239 -21.68 -5.26 -18.32
CA GLY A 239 -21.06 -4.48 -17.27
C GLY A 239 -21.43 -2.99 -17.24
N THR A 240 -22.41 -2.55 -18.06
CA THR A 240 -22.95 -1.17 -18.01
C THR A 240 -23.95 -1.01 -16.88
N LEU A 241 -24.11 0.20 -16.36
CA LEU A 241 -25.04 0.51 -15.28
C LEU A 241 -26.42 0.91 -15.83
N GLN A 242 -27.47 0.28 -15.33
CA GLN A 242 -28.86 0.61 -15.65
C GLN A 242 -29.40 1.65 -14.66
N ILE A 243 -30.03 2.70 -15.17
CA ILE A 243 -30.56 3.80 -14.36
C ILE A 243 -31.94 3.45 -13.76
N ALA A 244 -32.79 2.76 -14.54
CA ALA A 244 -34.18 2.49 -14.14
C ALA A 244 -34.33 1.84 -12.75
N PRO A 245 -33.55 0.79 -12.36
CA PRO A 245 -33.66 0.20 -11.04
C PRO A 245 -33.25 1.18 -9.91
N MET A 246 -32.45 2.19 -10.22
CA MET A 246 -31.91 3.13 -9.24
C MET A 246 -32.86 4.30 -8.93
N LEU A 247 -33.88 4.55 -9.75
CA LEU A 247 -34.80 5.69 -9.61
C LEU A 247 -35.55 5.70 -8.26
N ALA A 248 -35.91 4.54 -7.73
CA ALA A 248 -36.58 4.40 -6.45
C ALA A 248 -35.66 4.39 -5.22
N MET A 249 -34.35 4.42 -5.43
CA MET A 249 -33.36 4.37 -4.35
C MET A 249 -33.08 5.74 -3.76
N SER A 250 -32.65 5.79 -2.49
CA SER A 250 -32.16 7.02 -1.87
C SER A 250 -30.85 7.50 -2.54
N ASP A 251 -30.56 8.80 -2.43
CA ASP A 251 -29.34 9.39 -2.97
C ASP A 251 -28.08 8.70 -2.45
N ALA A 252 -28.06 8.35 -1.15
CA ALA A 252 -26.93 7.66 -0.52
C ALA A 252 -26.73 6.26 -1.13
N ARG A 253 -27.84 5.49 -1.36
CA ARG A 253 -27.76 4.15 -1.93
C ARG A 253 -27.31 4.20 -3.39
N ARG A 254 -27.82 5.14 -4.18
CA ARG A 254 -27.38 5.39 -5.57
C ARG A 254 -25.89 5.71 -5.63
N ALA A 255 -25.45 6.67 -4.81
CA ALA A 255 -24.03 7.06 -4.75
C ALA A 255 -23.14 5.88 -4.37
N ALA A 256 -23.54 5.05 -3.42
CA ALA A 256 -22.80 3.87 -3.00
C ALA A 256 -22.69 2.82 -4.13
N ILE A 257 -23.76 2.60 -4.91
CA ILE A 257 -23.76 1.67 -6.06
C ILE A 257 -22.88 2.20 -7.18
N ILE A 258 -22.99 3.50 -7.54
CA ILE A 258 -22.15 4.10 -8.59
C ILE A 258 -20.68 4.01 -8.23
N ARG A 259 -20.29 4.28 -6.97
CA ARG A 259 -18.90 4.16 -6.53
C ARG A 259 -18.38 2.72 -6.69
N ARG A 260 -19.17 1.72 -6.33
CA ARG A 260 -18.80 0.31 -6.42
C ARG A 260 -18.68 -0.14 -7.88
N TRP A 261 -19.61 0.29 -8.70
CA TRP A 261 -19.53 0.04 -10.13
C TRP A 261 -18.29 0.65 -10.76
N LEU A 262 -17.96 1.93 -10.45
CA LEU A 262 -16.74 2.59 -10.91
C LEU A 262 -15.48 1.89 -10.41
N ALA A 263 -15.45 1.45 -9.17
CA ALA A 263 -14.34 0.68 -8.61
C ALA A 263 -14.12 -0.64 -9.38
N GLY A 264 -15.21 -1.35 -9.73
CA GLY A 264 -15.15 -2.55 -10.57
C GLY A 264 -14.64 -2.30 -12.00
N GLN A 265 -14.76 -1.06 -12.50
CA GLN A 265 -14.22 -0.64 -13.80
C GLN A 265 -12.77 -0.09 -13.69
N ASN A 266 -12.16 -0.12 -12.51
CA ASN A 266 -10.87 0.53 -12.23
C ASN A 266 -10.85 2.03 -12.58
N ALA A 267 -12.01 2.70 -12.52
CA ALA A 267 -12.13 4.11 -12.82
C ALA A 267 -11.68 4.97 -11.64
N PRO A 268 -11.13 6.18 -11.89
CA PRO A 268 -10.85 7.15 -10.83
C PRO A 268 -12.11 7.47 -10.03
N MET A 269 -12.00 7.47 -8.70
CA MET A 269 -13.16 7.73 -7.84
C MET A 269 -13.55 9.21 -7.87
N PRO A 270 -14.80 9.56 -8.27
CA PRO A 270 -15.24 10.93 -8.35
C PRO A 270 -15.46 11.54 -6.96
N SER A 271 -15.39 12.87 -6.88
CA SER A 271 -15.81 13.63 -5.70
C SER A 271 -17.33 13.49 -5.46
N ARG A 272 -17.77 13.87 -4.26
CA ARG A 272 -19.22 13.88 -3.95
C ARG A 272 -20.03 14.71 -4.95
N ASP A 273 -19.55 15.90 -5.27
CA ASP A 273 -20.23 16.81 -6.20
C ASP A 273 -20.23 16.28 -7.64
N ALA A 274 -19.17 15.61 -8.04
CA ALA A 274 -19.11 14.93 -9.34
C ALA A 274 -20.13 13.79 -9.44
N LEU A 275 -20.32 13.02 -8.35
CA LEU A 275 -21.37 11.95 -8.31
C LEU A 275 -22.78 12.54 -8.43
N VAL A 276 -23.06 13.66 -7.74
CA VAL A 276 -24.33 14.35 -7.85
C VAL A 276 -24.57 14.81 -9.29
N ARG A 277 -23.58 15.41 -9.93
CA ARG A 277 -23.66 15.83 -11.35
C ARG A 277 -23.86 14.65 -12.29
N ILE A 278 -23.11 13.54 -12.10
CA ILE A 278 -23.31 12.33 -12.90
C ILE A 278 -24.77 11.90 -12.85
N TRP A 279 -25.39 11.87 -11.66
CA TRP A 279 -26.79 11.51 -11.54
C TRP A 279 -27.75 12.50 -12.19
N GLN A 280 -27.51 13.80 -12.04
CA GLN A 280 -28.40 14.85 -12.57
C GLN A 280 -28.31 15.04 -14.07
N GLU A 281 -27.13 14.82 -14.68
CA GLU A 281 -26.85 15.13 -16.08
C GLU A 281 -26.92 13.90 -16.99
N VAL A 282 -26.76 12.69 -16.44
CA VAL A 282 -26.70 11.44 -17.22
C VAL A 282 -27.93 10.56 -16.96
N ALA A 283 -28.54 10.66 -15.82
CA ALA A 283 -29.75 9.92 -15.43
C ALA A 283 -31.01 10.77 -15.55
#